data_75b4d81494e87959222333ee0d22a16e
#
_entry.id   75b4d81494e87959222333ee0d22a16e
#
_cell.length_a   1.000
_cell.length_b   1.000
_cell.length_c   1.000
_cell.angle_alpha   90.00
_cell.angle_beta   90.00
_cell.angle_gamma   90.00
#
_symmetry.space_group_name_H-M   'P 1'
#
loop_
_entity.id
_entity.type
_entity.pdbx_description
1 polymer ?
#
loop_
_entity_poly.entity_id
_entity_poly.type
_entity_poly.pdbx_seq_one_letter_code
_entity_poly.pdbx_strand_id
1 'polypeptide(L)'
;MESPFGLQIICSTPGDVSRAERGGATRIEVAGCYTAGGVTPSPGTIKHCIEATALPVIVSLRPREGHLVYSASEREIILHDAEWCLEQGANEVLIGGLDGHLNLDIDLIETAIKRFGGQHIMVNRAVDSVRKPDQAFQEIAHLPIAGLASSAGAG
;
A
#
# COMPACT_ATOMS: atom_id res chain seq x y z
N MET A 1 16.26 -23.74 5.77
CA MET A 1 15.82 -22.99 6.97
C MET A 1 15.11 -21.74 6.46
N GLU A 2 13.81 -21.66 6.61
CA GLU A 2 13.09 -20.43 6.26
C GLU A 2 13.58 -19.29 7.15
N SER A 3 13.83 -18.12 6.55
CA SER A 3 14.20 -16.93 7.30
C SER A 3 13.06 -16.60 8.30
N PRO A 4 13.35 -16.34 9.58
CA PRO A 4 12.32 -15.94 10.54
C PRO A 4 11.75 -14.55 10.23
N PHE A 5 12.30 -13.84 9.23
CA PHE A 5 11.89 -12.51 8.85
C PHE A 5 11.36 -12.50 7.41
N GLY A 6 10.20 -11.86 7.21
CA GLY A 6 9.73 -11.50 5.89
C GLY A 6 10.52 -10.30 5.35
N LEU A 7 11.01 -10.37 4.12
CA LEU A 7 11.70 -9.29 3.42
C LEU A 7 10.81 -8.76 2.30
N GLN A 8 10.23 -7.58 2.50
CA GLN A 8 9.47 -6.86 1.48
C GLN A 8 10.38 -5.88 0.76
N ILE A 9 10.42 -5.94 -0.57
CA ILE A 9 11.23 -5.05 -1.41
C ILE A 9 10.32 -4.22 -2.30
N ILE A 10 10.56 -2.90 -2.33
CA ILE A 10 9.85 -1.98 -3.20
C ILE A 10 10.49 -2.03 -4.59
N CYS A 11 9.64 -2.26 -5.60
CA CYS A 11 10.03 -2.40 -7.00
C CYS A 11 9.21 -1.44 -7.88
N SER A 12 9.84 -0.88 -8.90
CA SER A 12 9.17 0.01 -9.86
C SER A 12 9.11 -0.58 -11.27
N THR A 13 9.81 -1.68 -11.49
CA THR A 13 9.84 -2.37 -12.79
C THR A 13 9.84 -3.90 -12.62
N PRO A 14 9.42 -4.67 -13.64
CA PRO A 14 9.52 -6.13 -13.62
C PRO A 14 10.96 -6.63 -13.43
N GLY A 15 11.94 -5.88 -13.95
CA GLY A 15 13.36 -6.20 -13.75
C GLY A 15 13.80 -6.06 -12.28
N ASP A 16 13.24 -5.09 -11.54
CA ASP A 16 13.47 -4.95 -10.09
C ASP A 16 12.88 -6.13 -9.33
N VAL A 17 11.65 -6.53 -9.70
CA VAL A 17 10.97 -7.69 -9.11
C VAL A 17 11.82 -8.95 -9.23
N SER A 18 12.31 -9.25 -10.43
CA SER A 18 13.16 -10.42 -10.67
C SER A 18 14.50 -10.33 -9.89
N ARG A 19 15.06 -9.15 -9.72
CA ARG A 19 16.28 -8.95 -8.90
C ARG A 19 16.00 -9.15 -7.42
N ALA A 20 14.89 -8.59 -6.92
CA ALA A 20 14.48 -8.73 -5.53
C ALA A 20 14.25 -10.19 -5.16
N GLU A 21 13.52 -10.94 -5.98
CA GLU A 21 13.26 -12.38 -5.77
C GLU A 21 14.56 -13.18 -5.72
N ARG A 22 15.48 -12.99 -6.66
CA ARG A 22 16.82 -13.63 -6.60
C ARG A 22 17.64 -13.21 -5.40
N GLY A 23 17.41 -12.01 -4.85
CA GLY A 23 18.05 -11.48 -3.65
C GLY A 23 17.46 -11.99 -2.34
N GLY A 24 16.42 -12.83 -2.39
CA GLY A 24 15.80 -13.42 -1.20
C GLY A 24 14.60 -12.63 -0.66
N ALA A 25 13.99 -11.75 -1.46
CA ALA A 25 12.71 -11.15 -1.09
C ALA A 25 11.66 -12.25 -0.87
N THR A 26 10.79 -12.02 0.10
CA THR A 26 9.63 -12.90 0.39
C THR A 26 8.31 -12.25 -0.02
N ARG A 27 8.32 -10.94 -0.29
CA ARG A 27 7.18 -10.14 -0.77
C ARG A 27 7.70 -9.01 -1.65
N ILE A 28 6.87 -8.58 -2.58
CA ILE A 28 7.15 -7.45 -3.48
C ILE A 28 6.12 -6.34 -3.23
N GLU A 29 6.59 -5.11 -3.09
CA GLU A 29 5.74 -3.92 -3.16
C GLU A 29 5.98 -3.21 -4.48
N VAL A 30 4.93 -3.01 -5.27
CA VAL A 30 5.02 -2.29 -6.54
C VAL A 30 4.59 -0.85 -6.34
N ALA A 31 5.51 0.10 -6.58
CA ALA A 31 5.26 1.53 -6.46
C ALA A 31 5.87 2.29 -7.65
N GLY A 32 5.12 3.26 -8.17
CA GLY A 32 5.63 4.21 -9.17
C GLY A 32 6.31 5.40 -8.51
N CYS A 33 7.21 6.07 -9.25
CA CYS A 33 7.83 7.35 -8.85
C CYS A 33 8.28 7.38 -7.37
N TYR A 34 9.15 6.47 -6.98
CA TYR A 34 9.59 6.32 -5.59
C TYR A 34 10.20 7.60 -5.01
N THR A 35 10.86 8.41 -5.86
CA THR A 35 11.43 9.72 -5.48
C THR A 35 10.39 10.74 -5.03
N ALA A 36 9.13 10.57 -5.46
CA ALA A 36 7.97 11.38 -5.03
C ALA A 36 7.20 10.73 -3.86
N GLY A 37 7.80 9.75 -3.19
CA GLY A 37 7.20 9.02 -2.08
C GLY A 37 6.28 7.87 -2.46
N GLY A 38 6.36 7.40 -3.71
CA GLY A 38 5.54 6.34 -4.27
C GLY A 38 4.14 6.84 -4.69
N VAL A 39 3.78 6.58 -5.93
CA VAL A 39 2.42 6.80 -6.48
C VAL A 39 1.92 5.51 -7.11
N THR A 40 0.63 5.42 -7.41
CA THR A 40 0.07 4.27 -8.13
C THR A 40 0.82 4.11 -9.46
N PRO A 41 1.43 2.94 -9.73
CA PRO A 41 2.08 2.68 -11.02
C PRO A 41 1.06 2.59 -12.15
N SER A 42 1.53 2.67 -13.41
CA SER A 42 0.64 2.43 -14.55
C SER A 42 0.09 1.00 -14.53
N PRO A 43 -1.11 0.76 -15.09
CA PRO A 43 -1.68 -0.59 -15.20
C PRO A 43 -0.75 -1.59 -15.86
N GLY A 44 -0.03 -1.18 -16.90
CA GLY A 44 0.95 -2.02 -17.57
C GLY A 44 2.11 -2.42 -16.65
N THR A 45 2.63 -1.48 -15.86
CA THR A 45 3.69 -1.76 -14.89
C THR A 45 3.22 -2.74 -13.83
N ILE A 46 2.04 -2.53 -13.25
CA ILE A 46 1.47 -3.41 -12.22
C ILE A 46 1.32 -4.84 -12.77
N LYS A 47 0.65 -4.98 -13.92
CA LYS A 47 0.42 -6.28 -14.53
C LYS A 47 1.73 -7.05 -14.78
N HIS A 48 2.70 -6.41 -15.41
CA HIS A 48 3.97 -7.07 -15.71
C HIS A 48 4.81 -7.36 -14.47
N CYS A 49 4.70 -6.56 -13.40
CA CYS A 49 5.34 -6.87 -12.12
C CYS A 49 4.70 -8.09 -11.44
N ILE A 50 3.38 -8.22 -11.48
CA ILE A 50 2.66 -9.39 -10.94
C ILE A 50 3.07 -10.65 -11.72
N GLU A 51 3.11 -10.58 -13.04
CA GLU A 51 3.50 -11.71 -13.92
C GLU A 51 4.98 -12.12 -13.77
N ALA A 52 5.83 -11.24 -13.23
CA ALA A 52 7.28 -11.47 -13.13
C ALA A 52 7.71 -12.30 -11.91
N THR A 53 6.80 -12.67 -11.01
CA THR A 53 7.14 -13.39 -9.76
C THR A 53 6.00 -14.28 -9.29
N ALA A 54 6.36 -15.32 -8.53
CA ALA A 54 5.40 -16.10 -7.76
C ALA A 54 5.23 -15.63 -6.31
N LEU A 55 6.00 -14.63 -5.89
CA LEU A 55 5.91 -14.06 -4.55
C LEU A 55 4.62 -13.22 -4.39
N PRO A 56 4.12 -13.08 -3.17
CA PRO A 56 3.03 -12.14 -2.90
C PRO A 56 3.37 -10.71 -3.34
N VAL A 57 2.44 -10.09 -4.08
CA VAL A 57 2.59 -8.74 -4.61
C VAL A 57 1.60 -7.81 -3.93
N ILE A 58 2.12 -6.71 -3.41
CA ILE A 58 1.37 -5.59 -2.84
C ILE A 58 1.49 -4.42 -3.82
N VAL A 59 0.41 -3.72 -4.09
CA VAL A 59 0.45 -2.51 -4.94
C VAL A 59 0.21 -1.27 -4.09
N SER A 60 1.14 -0.33 -4.15
CA SER A 60 1.02 0.97 -3.47
C SER A 60 0.07 1.87 -4.25
N LEU A 61 -1.01 2.31 -3.59
CA LEU A 61 -2.05 3.14 -4.20
C LEU A 61 -2.01 4.56 -3.63
N ARG A 62 -1.63 5.50 -4.49
CA ARG A 62 -1.55 6.91 -4.20
C ARG A 62 -1.79 7.68 -5.50
N PRO A 63 -2.89 8.43 -5.61
CA PRO A 63 -3.32 9.02 -6.89
C PRO A 63 -2.38 10.12 -7.40
N ARG A 64 -1.61 10.74 -6.51
CA ARG A 64 -0.67 11.82 -6.83
C ARG A 64 0.40 11.99 -5.75
N GLU A 65 1.44 12.71 -6.05
CA GLU A 65 2.43 13.22 -5.09
C GLU A 65 1.85 14.34 -4.19
N GLY A 66 2.63 14.79 -3.22
CA GLY A 66 2.28 15.86 -2.29
C GLY A 66 1.56 15.35 -1.04
N HIS A 67 0.65 16.16 -0.50
CA HIS A 67 -0.03 15.83 0.75
C HIS A 67 -1.00 14.65 0.63
N LEU A 68 -1.30 14.02 1.76
CA LEU A 68 -2.12 12.81 1.84
C LEU A 68 -3.61 13.09 2.16
N VAL A 69 -4.03 14.35 2.18
CA VAL A 69 -5.46 14.72 2.30
C VAL A 69 -6.08 14.65 0.93
N TYR A 70 -6.98 13.71 0.72
CA TYR A 70 -7.60 13.43 -0.58
C TYR A 70 -9.01 13.97 -0.68
N SER A 71 -9.35 14.48 -1.86
CA SER A 71 -10.72 14.83 -2.22
C SER A 71 -11.60 13.57 -2.38
N ALA A 72 -12.91 13.74 -2.42
CA ALA A 72 -13.82 12.62 -2.65
C ALA A 72 -13.51 11.87 -3.95
N SER A 73 -13.19 12.60 -5.03
CA SER A 73 -12.82 11.99 -6.31
C SER A 73 -11.49 11.22 -6.25
N GLU A 74 -10.50 11.72 -5.51
CA GLU A 74 -9.23 11.00 -5.33
C GLU A 74 -9.40 9.74 -4.48
N ARG A 75 -10.27 9.75 -3.49
CA ARG A 75 -10.64 8.55 -2.72
C ARG A 75 -11.30 7.49 -3.61
N GLU A 76 -12.20 7.90 -4.51
CA GLU A 76 -12.80 6.98 -5.48
C GLU A 76 -11.76 6.43 -6.47
N ILE A 77 -10.79 7.24 -6.93
CA ILE A 77 -9.68 6.75 -7.76
C ILE A 77 -8.91 5.65 -7.01
N ILE A 78 -8.56 5.86 -5.73
CA ILE A 78 -7.86 4.85 -4.92
C ILE A 78 -8.67 3.54 -4.85
N LEU A 79 -9.99 3.62 -4.65
CA LEU A 79 -10.85 2.45 -4.56
C LEU A 79 -10.99 1.72 -5.90
N HIS A 80 -11.10 2.44 -7.01
CA HIS A 80 -11.11 1.84 -8.35
C HIS A 80 -9.77 1.17 -8.68
N ASP A 81 -8.65 1.83 -8.37
CA ASP A 81 -7.32 1.25 -8.56
C ASP A 81 -7.15 -0.02 -7.71
N ALA A 82 -7.68 -0.03 -6.47
CA ALA A 82 -7.65 -1.19 -5.59
C ALA A 82 -8.41 -2.39 -6.20
N GLU A 83 -9.63 -2.16 -6.66
CA GLU A 83 -10.44 -3.19 -7.31
C GLU A 83 -9.71 -3.79 -8.50
N TRP A 84 -9.23 -2.93 -9.40
CA TRP A 84 -8.51 -3.37 -10.58
C TRP A 84 -7.23 -4.15 -10.24
N CYS A 85 -6.43 -3.68 -9.28
CA CYS A 85 -5.20 -4.38 -8.87
C CYS A 85 -5.47 -5.78 -8.33
N LEU A 86 -6.49 -5.92 -7.49
CA LEU A 86 -6.88 -7.22 -6.92
C LEU A 86 -7.41 -8.16 -8.02
N GLU A 87 -8.19 -7.67 -8.97
CA GLU A 87 -8.63 -8.44 -10.14
C GLU A 87 -7.46 -8.89 -11.04
N GLN A 88 -6.37 -8.12 -11.11
CA GLN A 88 -5.16 -8.51 -11.84
C GLN A 88 -4.28 -9.52 -11.08
N GLY A 89 -4.62 -9.86 -9.85
CA GLY A 89 -3.90 -10.87 -9.06
C GLY A 89 -2.92 -10.30 -8.03
N ALA A 90 -3.00 -8.99 -7.72
CA ALA A 90 -2.32 -8.49 -6.53
C ALA A 90 -2.88 -9.16 -5.28
N ASN A 91 -2.03 -9.52 -4.33
CA ASN A 91 -2.44 -10.15 -3.09
C ASN A 91 -3.04 -9.11 -2.13
N GLU A 92 -2.46 -7.92 -2.13
CA GLU A 92 -2.86 -6.83 -1.25
C GLU A 92 -2.65 -5.48 -1.95
N VAL A 93 -3.34 -4.47 -1.44
CA VAL A 93 -3.15 -3.07 -1.81
C VAL A 93 -2.75 -2.27 -0.57
N LEU A 94 -1.81 -1.34 -0.76
CA LEU A 94 -1.32 -0.45 0.28
C LEU A 94 -2.00 0.90 0.12
N ILE A 95 -2.92 1.23 1.02
CA ILE A 95 -3.76 2.43 0.97
C ILE A 95 -3.67 3.23 2.26
N GLY A 96 -4.10 4.47 2.22
CA GLY A 96 -4.26 5.34 3.39
C GLY A 96 -4.21 6.80 2.96
N GLY A 97 -4.72 7.64 3.82
CA GLY A 97 -4.80 9.07 3.62
C GLY A 97 -5.01 9.76 4.96
N LEU A 98 -5.12 11.07 4.92
CA LEU A 98 -5.43 11.90 6.07
C LEU A 98 -6.75 12.63 5.84
N ASP A 99 -7.48 12.88 6.91
CA ASP A 99 -8.62 13.78 6.91
C ASP A 99 -8.19 15.26 6.93
N GLY A 100 -9.14 16.19 6.86
CA GLY A 100 -8.88 17.63 6.89
C GLY A 100 -8.29 18.13 8.22
N HIS A 101 -8.26 17.32 9.27
CA HIS A 101 -7.67 17.60 10.57
C HIS A 101 -6.32 16.92 10.79
N LEU A 102 -5.79 16.27 9.77
CA LEU A 102 -4.56 15.47 9.79
C LEU A 102 -4.63 14.26 10.75
N ASN A 103 -5.81 13.67 10.90
CA ASN A 103 -5.96 12.34 11.45
C ASN A 103 -5.95 11.32 10.30
N LEU A 104 -5.76 10.05 10.62
CA LEU A 104 -5.85 8.99 9.62
C LEU A 104 -7.28 8.93 9.04
N ASP A 105 -7.39 8.81 7.72
CA ASP A 105 -8.68 8.67 7.02
C ASP A 105 -9.24 7.25 7.21
N ILE A 106 -9.82 7.02 8.39
CA ILE A 106 -10.40 5.71 8.75
C ILE A 106 -11.56 5.35 7.83
N ASP A 107 -12.38 6.31 7.41
CA ASP A 107 -13.50 6.07 6.49
C ASP A 107 -13.05 5.47 5.15
N LEU A 108 -11.92 5.92 4.60
CA LEU A 108 -11.34 5.35 3.38
C LEU A 108 -10.93 3.90 3.62
N ILE A 109 -10.24 3.63 4.73
CA ILE A 109 -9.75 2.29 5.09
C ILE A 109 -10.93 1.33 5.31
N GLU A 110 -11.92 1.72 6.10
CA GLU A 110 -13.12 0.91 6.36
C GLU A 110 -13.93 0.65 5.09
N THR A 111 -14.03 1.65 4.20
CA THR A 111 -14.69 1.49 2.89
C THR A 111 -13.96 0.43 2.06
N ALA A 112 -12.63 0.47 2.02
CA ALA A 112 -11.83 -0.53 1.31
C ALA A 112 -11.98 -1.93 1.93
N ILE A 113 -11.94 -2.04 3.26
CA ILE A 113 -12.16 -3.30 3.97
C ILE A 113 -13.54 -3.89 3.62
N LYS A 114 -14.56 -3.06 3.61
CA LYS A 114 -15.94 -3.50 3.29
C LYS A 114 -16.08 -3.95 1.85
N ARG A 115 -15.39 -3.29 0.90
CA ARG A 115 -15.47 -3.62 -0.53
C ARG A 115 -14.67 -4.86 -0.89
N PHE A 116 -13.47 -5.03 -0.32
CA PHE A 116 -12.47 -5.99 -0.81
C PHE A 116 -12.07 -7.07 0.21
N GLY A 117 -12.45 -6.90 1.47
CA GLY A 117 -12.00 -7.77 2.56
C GLY A 117 -10.67 -7.28 3.17
N GLY A 118 -10.62 -7.31 4.50
CA GLY A 118 -9.48 -6.76 5.23
C GLY A 118 -8.16 -7.47 5.00
N GLN A 119 -8.21 -8.77 4.63
CA GLN A 119 -7.02 -9.55 4.28
C GLN A 119 -6.27 -9.03 3.04
N HIS A 120 -6.91 -8.16 2.23
CA HIS A 120 -6.30 -7.54 1.06
C HIS A 120 -5.86 -6.10 1.29
N ILE A 121 -6.07 -5.55 2.49
CA ILE A 121 -5.81 -4.15 2.80
C ILE A 121 -4.61 -4.02 3.73
N MET A 122 -3.59 -3.31 3.28
CA MET A 122 -2.53 -2.79 4.12
C MET A 122 -2.66 -1.27 4.25
N VAL A 123 -2.38 -0.75 5.43
CA VAL A 123 -2.35 0.71 5.67
C VAL A 123 -0.95 1.23 5.39
N ASN A 124 -0.87 2.30 4.61
CA ASN A 124 0.39 2.92 4.21
C ASN A 124 0.96 3.86 5.29
N ARG A 125 2.10 4.48 4.98
CA ARG A 125 2.81 5.41 5.86
C ARG A 125 2.07 6.73 6.16
N ALA A 126 0.82 6.90 5.75
CA ALA A 126 0.00 8.03 6.19
C ALA A 126 -0.06 8.11 7.74
N VAL A 127 0.00 6.94 8.40
CA VAL A 127 0.06 6.85 9.87
C VAL A 127 1.25 7.58 10.48
N ASP A 128 2.35 7.73 9.76
CA ASP A 128 3.54 8.46 10.23
C ASP A 128 3.38 9.99 10.14
N SER A 129 2.34 10.47 9.42
CA SER A 129 2.08 11.89 9.17
C SER A 129 0.89 12.46 9.95
N VAL A 130 0.31 11.68 10.84
CA VAL A 130 -0.83 12.12 11.66
C VAL A 130 -0.39 13.01 12.83
N ARG A 131 -1.32 13.84 13.31
CA ARG A 131 -1.05 14.67 14.50
C ARG A 131 -0.94 13.87 15.80
N LYS A 132 -1.63 12.73 15.90
CA LYS A 132 -1.73 11.90 17.09
C LYS A 132 -1.45 10.44 16.76
N PRO A 133 -0.17 10.05 16.66
CA PRO A 133 0.20 8.68 16.29
C PRO A 133 -0.43 7.61 17.19
N ASP A 134 -0.41 7.80 18.50
CA ASP A 134 -0.96 6.83 19.45
C ASP A 134 -2.45 6.55 19.21
N GLN A 135 -3.22 7.60 18.91
CA GLN A 135 -4.64 7.46 18.58
C GLN A 135 -4.82 6.70 17.27
N ALA A 136 -4.06 7.05 16.23
CA ALA A 136 -4.13 6.37 14.94
C ALA A 136 -3.78 4.87 15.05
N PHE A 137 -2.75 4.52 15.82
CA PHE A 137 -2.40 3.13 16.08
C PHE A 137 -3.50 2.38 16.84
N GLN A 138 -4.15 3.01 17.81
CA GLN A 138 -5.29 2.41 18.52
C GLN A 138 -6.47 2.17 17.58
N GLU A 139 -6.79 3.12 16.69
CA GLU A 139 -7.85 2.98 15.70
C GLU A 139 -7.56 1.83 14.73
N ILE A 140 -6.34 1.75 14.20
CA ILE A 140 -5.92 0.66 13.28
C ILE A 140 -5.93 -0.70 13.96
N ALA A 141 -5.53 -0.79 15.22
CA ALA A 141 -5.41 -2.06 15.96
C ALA A 141 -6.73 -2.85 16.03
N HIS A 142 -7.86 -2.18 15.85
CA HIS A 142 -9.18 -2.81 15.86
C HIS A 142 -9.70 -3.17 14.44
N LEU A 143 -8.99 -2.80 13.40
CA LEU A 143 -9.38 -3.07 12.01
C LEU A 143 -8.84 -4.44 11.56
N PRO A 144 -9.64 -5.23 10.83
CA PRO A 144 -9.21 -6.52 10.30
C PRO A 144 -8.38 -6.35 9.03
N ILE A 145 -7.22 -5.70 9.13
CA ILE A 145 -6.31 -5.43 8.00
C ILE A 145 -5.19 -6.47 7.90
N ALA A 146 -4.61 -6.62 6.71
CA ALA A 146 -3.47 -7.52 6.46
C ALA A 146 -2.17 -7.02 7.11
N GLY A 147 -2.00 -5.71 7.22
CA GLY A 147 -0.80 -5.15 7.82
C GLY A 147 -0.73 -3.63 7.76
N LEU A 148 0.37 -3.11 8.27
CA LEU A 148 0.66 -1.69 8.37
C LEU A 148 2.11 -1.43 7.96
N ALA A 149 2.34 -0.43 7.11
CA ALA A 149 3.66 0.11 6.82
C ALA A 149 3.88 1.39 7.64
N SER A 150 4.95 1.42 8.41
CA SER A 150 5.33 2.57 9.23
C SER A 150 6.84 2.70 9.31
N SER A 151 7.36 3.92 9.41
CA SER A 151 8.76 4.24 9.74
C SER A 151 8.95 4.51 11.23
N ALA A 152 7.96 4.24 12.06
CA ALA A 152 7.94 4.51 13.51
C ALA A 152 8.23 5.99 13.85
N GLY A 153 7.75 6.91 12.99
CA GLY A 153 7.93 8.35 13.18
C GLY A 153 9.33 8.88 12.84
N ALA A 154 10.21 8.05 12.28
CA ALA A 154 11.47 8.52 11.70
C ALA A 154 11.17 9.20 10.35
N GLY A 155 10.87 10.48 10.38
CA GLY A 155 10.68 11.36 9.22
C GLY A 155 11.91 12.18 8.95
#